data_440518971a2a9c49bcdfbe257272dc9f
#
_entry.id   440518971a2a9c49bcdfbe257272dc9f
#
_cell.length_a   1.000
_cell.length_b   1.000
_cell.length_c   1.000
_cell.angle_alpha   90.00
_cell.angle_beta   90.00
_cell.angle_gamma   90.00
#
_symmetry.space_group_name_H-M   'P 1'
#
loop_
_entity.id
_entity.type
_entity.pdbx_description
1 polymer ?
#
loop_
_entity_poly.entity_id
_entity_poly.type
_entity_poly.pdbx_seq_one_letter_code
_entity_poly.pdbx_strand_id
1 'polypeptide(L)'
;MGSLSHIRNSIAGLFALAAAPVAADCTSASHIVQPGETVFTIAEGYYGALENWSLIFYSNPGKLSNPLEIPAGTQLVIPCPTDGGDFVADATPLQVEDAEMRLVTGSNYAPFTDRAWPGQGMITELINAAMEATPNPVTYSVSWDDDWSTHLDALDQKDFDMGFPLFKPDCAATPENERCVKFHFSEPIVELLQLLFVVNGSGLTFEQDSDLHGKTLCRPAGYFTFDLDSAERQWLTQNLVSLERPATPADCFNLLVRGEVDAVALNEFTGWTTLSDMGLRNAVAPLSQPLGVQGLHVIISKKHWRGTTHLYRFNAGLAALKESARYDEIVSRHLGVFWDRVN
;
A
#
# COMPACT_ATOMS: atom_id res chain seq x y z
N MET A 1 82.41 15.85 -34.26
CA MET A 1 81.82 17.06 -33.64
C MET A 1 80.41 17.16 -34.08
N GLY A 2 79.44 16.73 -33.26
CA GLY A 2 78.04 16.74 -33.56
C GLY A 2 77.27 16.45 -32.31
N SER A 3 76.68 17.46 -31.74
CA SER A 3 75.94 17.49 -30.52
C SER A 3 74.55 16.81 -30.71
N LEU A 4 74.22 15.80 -29.87
CA LEU A 4 72.92 15.17 -29.79
C LEU A 4 72.08 15.94 -28.75
N SER A 5 71.00 16.59 -29.21
CA SER A 5 70.01 17.21 -28.34
C SER A 5 68.94 16.22 -28.01
N HIS A 6 68.76 15.98 -26.70
CA HIS A 6 67.72 15.16 -26.17
C HIS A 6 66.38 15.92 -26.11
N ILE A 7 65.38 15.45 -26.85
CA ILE A 7 64.00 15.92 -26.73
C ILE A 7 63.32 15.13 -25.57
N ARG A 8 62.98 15.83 -24.51
CA ARG A 8 62.14 15.30 -23.43
C ARG A 8 60.67 15.45 -23.82
N ASN A 9 60.01 14.34 -24.12
CA ASN A 9 58.54 14.28 -24.22
C ASN A 9 57.94 14.30 -22.81
N SER A 10 57.29 15.39 -22.44
CA SER A 10 56.43 15.48 -21.26
C SER A 10 55.04 15.02 -21.65
N ILE A 11 54.65 13.84 -21.16
CA ILE A 11 53.26 13.35 -21.24
C ILE A 11 52.49 14.02 -20.09
N ALA A 12 51.64 14.98 -20.43
CA ALA A 12 50.67 15.54 -19.52
C ALA A 12 49.50 14.56 -19.38
N GLY A 13 49.44 13.84 -18.28
CA GLY A 13 48.31 13.01 -17.93
C GLY A 13 47.12 13.89 -17.54
N LEU A 14 46.05 13.88 -18.35
CA LEU A 14 44.78 14.42 -17.97
C LEU A 14 44.15 13.44 -16.90
N PHE A 15 44.18 13.85 -15.66
CA PHE A 15 43.31 13.25 -14.66
C PHE A 15 41.88 13.78 -14.88
N ALA A 16 40.99 12.95 -15.46
CA ALA A 16 39.58 13.19 -15.42
C ALA A 16 39.11 12.93 -13.97
N LEU A 17 38.81 14.00 -13.24
CA LEU A 17 38.03 13.87 -12.00
C LEU A 17 36.62 13.41 -12.38
N ALA A 18 36.32 12.14 -12.15
CA ALA A 18 34.96 11.69 -12.10
C ALA A 18 34.29 12.38 -10.89
N ALA A 19 33.41 13.34 -11.15
CA ALA A 19 32.51 13.87 -10.13
C ALA A 19 31.61 12.72 -9.73
N ALA A 20 31.78 12.22 -8.51
CA ALA A 20 30.77 11.37 -7.88
C ALA A 20 29.46 12.17 -7.78
N PRO A 21 28.30 11.59 -8.09
CA PRO A 21 27.05 12.26 -7.84
C PRO A 21 26.97 12.54 -6.34
N VAL A 22 26.95 13.81 -5.96
CA VAL A 22 26.56 14.23 -4.62
C VAL A 22 25.09 13.85 -4.53
N ALA A 23 24.75 12.86 -3.71
CA ALA A 23 23.38 12.65 -3.30
C ALA A 23 22.94 13.98 -2.67
N ALA A 24 22.07 14.71 -3.34
CA ALA A 24 21.48 15.90 -2.77
C ALA A 24 20.71 15.43 -1.53
N ASP A 25 21.01 16.01 -0.35
CA ASP A 25 20.22 15.83 0.84
C ASP A 25 18.77 16.26 0.51
N CYS A 26 17.94 15.28 0.14
CA CYS A 26 16.55 15.53 -0.13
C CYS A 26 15.86 15.80 1.20
N THR A 27 15.12 16.89 1.32
CA THR A 27 14.25 17.18 2.46
C THR A 27 12.80 17.14 2.01
N SER A 28 11.94 16.50 2.80
CA SER A 28 10.51 16.48 2.53
C SER A 28 9.98 17.90 2.31
N ALA A 29 9.19 18.08 1.26
CA ALA A 29 8.62 19.37 0.87
C ALA A 29 7.10 19.39 1.12
N SER A 30 6.51 20.57 1.17
CA SER A 30 5.07 20.76 1.15
C SER A 30 4.65 21.36 -0.18
N HIS A 31 3.61 20.78 -0.79
CA HIS A 31 3.04 21.26 -2.06
C HIS A 31 1.58 21.64 -1.87
N ILE A 32 1.19 22.79 -2.43
CA ILE A 32 -0.23 23.22 -2.50
C ILE A 32 -0.70 22.94 -3.93
N VAL A 33 -1.63 22.01 -4.07
CA VAL A 33 -2.15 21.57 -5.36
C VAL A 33 -2.75 22.73 -6.14
N GLN A 34 -2.32 22.90 -7.39
CA GLN A 34 -2.84 23.88 -8.31
C GLN A 34 -4.01 23.30 -9.15
N PRO A 35 -4.89 24.13 -9.69
CA PRO A 35 -5.96 23.65 -10.56
C PRO A 35 -5.43 22.82 -11.74
N GLY A 36 -5.94 21.58 -11.90
CA GLY A 36 -5.57 20.67 -12.99
C GLY A 36 -4.33 19.81 -12.72
N GLU A 37 -3.69 19.93 -11.54
CA GLU A 37 -2.65 18.99 -11.14
C GLU A 37 -3.23 17.65 -10.69
N THR A 38 -2.48 16.59 -10.94
CA THR A 38 -2.73 15.23 -10.47
C THR A 38 -1.51 14.78 -9.63
N VAL A 39 -1.66 13.69 -8.86
CA VAL A 39 -0.48 13.13 -8.15
C VAL A 39 0.64 12.78 -9.11
N PHE A 40 0.29 12.35 -10.33
CA PHE A 40 1.25 11.99 -11.38
C PHE A 40 2.07 13.19 -11.87
N THR A 41 1.38 14.32 -12.18
CA THR A 41 2.09 15.54 -12.62
C THR A 41 2.93 16.16 -11.52
N ILE A 42 2.49 16.05 -10.27
CA ILE A 42 3.26 16.49 -9.11
C ILE A 42 4.50 15.60 -8.93
N ALA A 43 4.33 14.26 -9.02
CA ALA A 43 5.45 13.31 -8.93
C ALA A 43 6.49 13.55 -10.03
N GLU A 44 6.06 13.77 -11.28
CA GLU A 44 6.97 14.12 -12.37
C GLU A 44 7.76 15.40 -12.08
N GLY A 45 7.08 16.41 -11.52
CA GLY A 45 7.72 17.70 -11.20
C GLY A 45 8.76 17.60 -10.08
N TYR A 46 8.52 16.79 -9.05
CA TYR A 46 9.43 16.66 -7.91
C TYR A 46 10.49 15.56 -8.08
N TYR A 47 10.13 14.45 -8.70
CA TYR A 47 10.99 13.25 -8.80
C TYR A 47 11.55 13.01 -10.21
N GLY A 48 11.01 13.70 -11.23
CA GLY A 48 11.37 13.45 -12.62
C GLY A 48 10.85 12.11 -13.15
N ALA A 49 9.93 11.45 -12.42
CA ALA A 49 9.42 10.13 -12.72
C ALA A 49 7.97 10.01 -12.26
N LEU A 50 7.05 9.72 -13.20
CA LEU A 50 5.63 9.54 -12.94
C LEU A 50 5.34 8.38 -11.99
N GLU A 51 6.10 7.30 -12.09
CA GLU A 51 5.98 6.07 -11.31
C GLU A 51 6.15 6.29 -9.80
N ASN A 52 6.79 7.37 -9.38
CA ASN A 52 6.95 7.73 -7.97
C ASN A 52 5.72 8.42 -7.35
N TRP A 53 4.60 8.51 -8.07
CA TRP A 53 3.34 9.08 -7.58
C TRP A 53 2.85 8.38 -6.29
N SER A 54 3.11 7.08 -6.15
CA SER A 54 2.71 6.30 -4.99
C SER A 54 3.33 6.81 -3.69
N LEU A 55 4.56 7.35 -3.73
CA LEU A 55 5.20 7.98 -2.57
C LEU A 55 4.33 9.13 -2.05
N ILE A 56 3.86 10.01 -2.94
CA ILE A 56 3.01 11.14 -2.56
C ILE A 56 1.66 10.64 -2.05
N PHE A 57 1.04 9.69 -2.75
CA PHE A 57 -0.28 9.18 -2.39
C PHE A 57 -0.27 8.57 -0.97
N TYR A 58 0.65 7.64 -0.70
CA TYR A 58 0.70 6.92 0.58
C TYR A 58 1.21 7.77 1.74
N SER A 59 1.96 8.84 1.48
CA SER A 59 2.38 9.81 2.51
C SER A 59 1.32 10.88 2.84
N ASN A 60 0.16 10.82 2.20
CA ASN A 60 -0.94 11.76 2.45
C ASN A 60 -2.26 11.06 2.79
N PRO A 61 -2.29 10.16 3.80
CA PRO A 61 -3.47 9.39 4.13
C PRO A 61 -4.67 10.29 4.48
N GLY A 62 -5.83 9.91 3.94
CA GLY A 62 -7.09 10.64 4.16
C GLY A 62 -7.23 11.98 3.41
N LYS A 63 -6.23 12.39 2.61
CA LYS A 63 -6.28 13.62 1.82
C LYS A 63 -6.64 13.37 0.35
N LEU A 64 -6.35 12.17 -0.13
CA LEU A 64 -6.48 11.79 -1.53
C LEU A 64 -7.44 10.60 -1.66
N SER A 65 -8.58 10.79 -2.30
CA SER A 65 -9.51 9.71 -2.63
C SER A 65 -9.33 9.18 -4.05
N ASN A 66 -8.71 10.00 -4.92
CA ASN A 66 -8.42 9.66 -6.30
C ASN A 66 -7.10 10.34 -6.71
N PRO A 67 -6.08 9.60 -7.20
CA PRO A 67 -4.82 10.19 -7.62
C PRO A 67 -4.93 11.08 -8.87
N LEU A 68 -6.01 10.96 -9.65
CA LEU A 68 -6.28 11.78 -10.83
C LEU A 68 -7.02 13.09 -10.51
N GLU A 69 -7.75 13.14 -9.39
CA GLU A 69 -8.61 14.26 -9.03
C GLU A 69 -8.28 14.76 -7.62
N ILE A 70 -7.46 15.79 -7.55
CA ILE A 70 -7.08 16.39 -6.27
C ILE A 70 -7.70 17.79 -6.22
N PRO A 71 -8.46 18.13 -5.17
CA PRO A 71 -8.97 19.48 -5.01
C PRO A 71 -7.85 20.51 -4.97
N ALA A 72 -7.93 21.55 -5.79
CA ALA A 72 -6.98 22.66 -5.74
C ALA A 72 -6.96 23.29 -4.34
N GLY A 73 -5.77 23.63 -3.86
CA GLY A 73 -5.56 24.12 -2.50
C GLY A 73 -5.28 23.02 -1.46
N THR A 74 -5.39 21.73 -1.81
CA THR A 74 -4.98 20.65 -0.92
C THR A 74 -3.48 20.75 -0.64
N GLN A 75 -3.10 20.69 0.63
CA GLN A 75 -1.69 20.68 1.04
C GLN A 75 -1.20 19.23 1.16
N LEU A 76 -0.22 18.88 0.33
CA LEU A 76 0.40 17.56 0.29
C LEU A 76 1.80 17.59 0.89
N VAL A 77 2.17 16.51 1.57
CA VAL A 77 3.56 16.18 1.89
C VAL A 77 4.18 15.52 0.66
N ILE A 78 5.34 15.98 0.26
CA ILE A 78 6.15 15.39 -0.81
C ILE A 78 7.37 14.76 -0.15
N PRO A 79 7.34 13.45 0.13
CA PRO A 79 8.45 12.76 0.79
C PRO A 79 9.64 12.63 -0.14
N CYS A 80 10.82 12.44 0.44
CA CYS A 80 11.99 12.07 -0.33
C CYS A 80 11.95 10.59 -0.69
N PRO A 81 12.27 10.21 -1.93
CA PRO A 81 12.56 8.82 -2.24
C PRO A 81 13.72 8.34 -1.37
N THR A 82 13.55 7.22 -0.69
CA THR A 82 14.63 6.58 0.07
C THR A 82 15.04 5.30 -0.65
N ASP A 83 16.33 5.14 -0.85
CA ASP A 83 16.92 3.91 -1.44
C ASP A 83 16.86 2.77 -0.42
N GLY A 84 15.67 2.29 -0.07
CA GLY A 84 15.47 1.10 0.79
C GLY A 84 16.44 0.97 1.99
N GLY A 85 16.82 2.08 2.63
CA GLY A 85 17.89 2.17 3.63
C GLY A 85 17.82 1.10 4.73
N ASP A 86 18.88 0.93 5.50
CA ASP A 86 19.01 -0.10 6.53
C ASP A 86 17.76 -0.12 7.43
N PHE A 87 17.02 -1.22 7.35
CA PHE A 87 15.96 -1.52 8.31
C PHE A 87 16.62 -1.81 9.65
N VAL A 88 16.77 -0.79 10.46
CA VAL A 88 17.05 -1.00 11.87
C VAL A 88 15.78 -1.59 12.45
N ALA A 89 15.84 -2.86 12.83
CA ALA A 89 14.81 -3.43 13.68
C ALA A 89 14.91 -2.71 15.03
N ASP A 90 14.18 -1.62 15.18
CA ASP A 90 13.95 -1.01 16.47
C ASP A 90 13.27 -2.08 17.33
N ALA A 91 14.03 -2.66 18.25
CA ALA A 91 13.47 -3.53 19.27
C ALA A 91 12.47 -2.68 20.05
N THR A 92 11.19 -2.83 19.73
CA THR A 92 10.13 -2.05 20.36
C THR A 92 10.06 -2.44 21.82
N PRO A 93 10.40 -1.57 22.77
CA PRO A 93 10.46 -1.94 24.20
C PRO A 93 9.09 -2.32 24.77
N LEU A 94 8.02 -2.09 24.01
CA LEU A 94 6.66 -2.43 24.39
C LEU A 94 6.21 -3.82 23.90
N GLN A 95 6.91 -4.41 22.91
CA GLN A 95 6.62 -5.74 22.41
C GLN A 95 7.28 -6.80 23.31
N VAL A 96 6.48 -7.53 24.05
CA VAL A 96 6.92 -8.54 25.05
C VAL A 96 6.04 -9.77 24.97
N GLU A 97 6.55 -10.93 25.40
CA GLU A 97 5.85 -12.22 25.31
C GLU A 97 4.59 -12.25 26.20
N ASP A 98 4.73 -11.85 27.48
CA ASP A 98 3.59 -11.77 28.43
C ASP A 98 3.01 -10.35 28.45
N ALA A 99 2.33 -9.97 27.40
CA ALA A 99 1.83 -8.62 27.20
C ALA A 99 0.42 -8.39 27.72
N GLU A 100 0.10 -7.13 28.05
CA GLU A 100 -1.26 -6.70 28.38
C GLU A 100 -2.23 -6.82 27.20
N MET A 101 -1.72 -6.68 25.97
CA MET A 101 -2.49 -6.73 24.73
C MET A 101 -1.87 -7.72 23.74
N ARG A 102 -2.68 -8.58 23.16
CA ARG A 102 -2.27 -9.62 22.19
C ARG A 102 -2.83 -9.30 20.83
N LEU A 103 -1.93 -9.09 19.87
CA LEU A 103 -2.29 -8.82 18.47
C LEU A 103 -2.06 -10.08 17.63
N VAL A 104 -2.84 -10.25 16.56
CA VAL A 104 -2.65 -11.31 15.56
C VAL A 104 -2.52 -10.72 14.16
N THR A 105 -1.58 -11.30 13.40
CA THR A 105 -1.37 -11.03 11.97
C THR A 105 -0.90 -12.30 11.27
N GLY A 106 -0.73 -12.25 9.96
CA GLY A 106 -0.19 -13.35 9.16
C GLY A 106 0.86 -12.88 8.16
N SER A 107 1.65 -13.82 7.64
CA SER A 107 2.60 -13.61 6.54
C SER A 107 1.94 -13.69 5.18
N ASN A 108 2.74 -13.65 4.12
CA ASN A 108 2.33 -13.75 2.71
C ASN A 108 1.45 -12.58 2.23
N TYR A 109 1.60 -11.42 2.84
CA TYR A 109 0.93 -10.19 2.43
C TYR A 109 1.91 -9.02 2.32
N ALA A 110 3.04 -9.27 1.65
CA ALA A 110 4.04 -8.23 1.37
C ALA A 110 3.45 -7.14 0.44
N PRO A 111 3.84 -5.87 0.60
CA PRO A 111 4.79 -5.30 1.56
C PRO A 111 4.22 -5.02 2.95
N PHE A 112 2.97 -5.42 3.24
CA PHE A 112 2.21 -5.00 4.42
C PHE A 112 2.57 -5.79 5.68
N THR A 113 2.39 -7.12 5.63
CA THR A 113 2.75 -8.04 6.72
C THR A 113 3.36 -9.32 6.15
N ASP A 114 4.61 -9.55 6.47
CA ASP A 114 5.33 -10.75 6.08
C ASP A 114 6.61 -10.88 6.91
N ARG A 115 6.80 -12.02 7.61
CA ARG A 115 8.00 -12.25 8.43
C ARG A 115 9.31 -12.17 7.65
N ALA A 116 9.28 -12.48 6.36
CA ALA A 116 10.44 -12.42 5.48
C ALA A 116 10.69 -11.03 4.87
N TRP A 117 9.73 -10.11 5.03
CA TRP A 117 9.89 -8.75 4.56
C TRP A 117 10.71 -7.92 5.56
N PRO A 118 11.51 -6.93 5.12
CA PRO A 118 12.18 -6.00 6.02
C PRO A 118 11.19 -5.37 7.02
N GLY A 119 11.59 -5.22 8.29
CA GLY A 119 10.70 -4.72 9.35
C GLY A 119 9.44 -5.57 9.58
N GLN A 120 9.41 -6.80 9.05
CA GLN A 120 8.24 -7.69 9.04
C GLN A 120 7.02 -7.10 8.31
N GLY A 121 7.25 -6.11 7.45
CA GLY A 121 6.24 -5.44 6.63
C GLY A 121 5.84 -4.05 7.13
N MET A 122 5.43 -3.23 6.18
CA MET A 122 5.10 -1.82 6.39
C MET A 122 4.05 -1.62 7.50
N ILE A 123 2.98 -2.42 7.48
CA ILE A 123 1.92 -2.26 8.50
C ILE A 123 2.39 -2.73 9.86
N THR A 124 3.18 -3.80 9.94
CA THR A 124 3.75 -4.25 11.23
C THR A 124 4.59 -3.14 11.84
N GLU A 125 5.42 -2.47 11.06
CA GLU A 125 6.24 -1.37 11.54
C GLU A 125 5.41 -0.14 11.92
N LEU A 126 4.38 0.20 11.13
CA LEU A 126 3.43 1.28 11.46
C LEU A 126 2.63 0.98 12.74
N ILE A 127 2.22 -0.27 12.97
CA ILE A 127 1.58 -0.70 14.23
C ILE A 127 2.51 -0.47 15.41
N ASN A 128 3.76 -0.93 15.31
CA ASN A 128 4.76 -0.75 16.36
C ASN A 128 4.95 0.75 16.67
N ALA A 129 5.16 1.56 15.66
CA ALA A 129 5.34 3.01 15.82
C ALA A 129 4.09 3.71 16.39
N ALA A 130 2.88 3.29 15.99
CA ALA A 130 1.64 3.82 16.54
C ALA A 130 1.45 3.43 18.02
N MET A 131 1.78 2.19 18.39
CA MET A 131 1.71 1.74 19.80
C MET A 131 2.68 2.51 20.70
N GLU A 132 3.86 2.86 20.22
CA GLU A 132 4.82 3.72 20.93
C GLU A 132 4.36 5.16 21.07
N ALA A 133 3.69 5.69 20.04
CA ALA A 133 3.22 7.07 20.00
C ALA A 133 1.94 7.31 20.83
N THR A 134 1.37 6.28 21.46
CA THR A 134 0.16 6.45 22.26
C THR A 134 0.41 7.27 23.53
N PRO A 135 -0.54 8.08 24.01
CA PRO A 135 -0.38 8.85 25.22
C PRO A 135 -0.14 8.00 26.48
N ASN A 136 -0.63 6.77 26.50
CA ASN A 136 -0.48 5.81 27.60
C ASN A 136 -0.16 4.46 27.01
N PRO A 137 1.09 4.20 26.63
CA PRO A 137 1.47 2.96 25.99
C PRO A 137 1.28 1.77 26.95
N VAL A 138 0.90 0.65 26.38
CA VAL A 138 0.80 -0.64 27.08
C VAL A 138 1.68 -1.65 26.38
N THR A 139 2.11 -2.66 27.13
CA THR A 139 2.85 -3.77 26.53
C THR A 139 1.93 -4.56 25.60
N TYR A 140 2.49 -5.03 24.48
CA TYR A 140 1.76 -5.86 23.52
C TYR A 140 2.66 -6.98 22.98
N SER A 141 2.00 -8.02 22.44
CA SER A 141 2.66 -9.07 21.68
C SER A 141 1.99 -9.18 20.30
N VAL A 142 2.77 -9.61 19.30
CA VAL A 142 2.27 -9.89 17.95
C VAL A 142 2.45 -11.38 17.68
N SER A 143 1.33 -12.08 17.57
CA SER A 143 1.29 -13.48 17.16
C SER A 143 1.09 -13.57 15.66
N TRP A 144 1.81 -14.50 15.05
CA TRP A 144 1.77 -14.74 13.62
C TRP A 144 1.04 -16.04 13.34
N ASP A 145 -0.15 -15.95 12.75
CA ASP A 145 -0.92 -17.07 12.24
C ASP A 145 -1.11 -16.88 10.73
N ASP A 146 -0.51 -17.74 9.94
CA ASP A 146 -0.50 -17.62 8.48
C ASP A 146 -1.81 -18.16 7.84
N ASP A 147 -2.70 -18.75 8.65
CA ASP A 147 -4.07 -19.06 8.24
C ASP A 147 -5.02 -17.89 8.52
N TRP A 148 -5.08 -16.96 7.58
CA TRP A 148 -5.93 -15.78 7.67
C TRP A 148 -7.43 -16.08 7.89
N SER A 149 -7.87 -17.29 7.56
CA SER A 149 -9.29 -17.69 7.72
C SER A 149 -9.70 -17.85 9.18
N THR A 150 -8.75 -18.10 10.08
CA THR A 150 -8.99 -18.31 11.52
C THR A 150 -9.07 -16.99 12.31
N HIS A 151 -8.51 -15.89 11.78
CA HIS A 151 -8.33 -14.65 12.53
C HIS A 151 -9.64 -14.05 13.06
N LEU A 152 -10.69 -14.00 12.22
CA LEU A 152 -11.95 -13.39 12.62
C LEU A 152 -12.63 -14.16 13.78
N ASP A 153 -12.58 -15.48 13.73
CA ASP A 153 -13.16 -16.31 14.78
C ASP A 153 -12.34 -16.22 16.08
N ALA A 154 -11.00 -16.27 15.99
CA ALA A 154 -10.12 -16.10 17.15
C ALA A 154 -10.31 -14.73 17.83
N LEU A 155 -10.50 -13.66 17.04
CA LEU A 155 -10.82 -12.34 17.56
C LEU A 155 -12.22 -12.28 18.20
N ASP A 156 -13.23 -12.89 17.60
CA ASP A 156 -14.60 -12.92 18.16
C ASP A 156 -14.67 -13.76 19.43
N GLN A 157 -13.81 -14.77 19.59
CA GLN A 157 -13.63 -15.58 20.80
C GLN A 157 -12.74 -14.90 21.85
N LYS A 158 -12.04 -13.82 21.48
CA LYS A 158 -11.11 -13.04 22.33
C LYS A 158 -9.83 -13.82 22.68
N ASP A 159 -9.41 -14.72 21.79
CA ASP A 159 -8.10 -15.37 21.89
C ASP A 159 -6.99 -14.35 21.63
N PHE A 160 -7.31 -13.33 20.85
CA PHE A 160 -6.53 -12.13 20.64
C PHE A 160 -7.38 -10.87 20.87
N ASP A 161 -6.71 -9.78 21.23
CA ASP A 161 -7.40 -8.52 21.49
C ASP A 161 -7.62 -7.74 20.20
N MET A 162 -6.64 -7.73 19.30
CA MET A 162 -6.68 -7.02 18.01
C MET A 162 -6.12 -7.87 16.87
N GLY A 163 -6.59 -7.63 15.65
CA GLY A 163 -6.03 -8.22 14.42
C GLY A 163 -5.75 -7.17 13.36
N PHE A 164 -4.72 -7.40 12.53
CA PHE A 164 -4.33 -6.50 11.44
C PHE A 164 -3.59 -7.25 10.33
N PRO A 165 -3.54 -6.68 9.09
CA PRO A 165 -4.42 -5.66 8.54
C PRO A 165 -5.69 -6.29 7.96
N LEU A 166 -6.81 -5.62 8.09
CA LEU A 166 -8.08 -6.09 7.53
C LEU A 166 -8.83 -4.95 6.84
N PHE A 167 -9.50 -5.28 5.72
CA PHE A 167 -10.39 -4.35 5.04
C PHE A 167 -11.69 -4.16 5.80
N LYS A 168 -12.17 -2.92 5.84
CA LYS A 168 -13.46 -2.54 6.42
C LYS A 168 -14.51 -2.48 5.32
N PRO A 169 -15.63 -3.25 5.42
CA PRO A 169 -16.77 -3.07 4.55
C PRO A 169 -17.43 -1.68 4.74
N ASP A 170 -18.25 -1.26 3.79
CA ASP A 170 -19.14 -0.14 4.02
C ASP A 170 -20.24 -0.54 5.01
N CYS A 171 -19.98 -0.31 6.28
CA CYS A 171 -20.92 -0.67 7.34
C CYS A 171 -22.14 0.25 7.43
N ALA A 172 -22.17 1.35 6.70
CA ALA A 172 -23.36 2.19 6.58
C ALA A 172 -24.32 1.61 5.53
N ALA A 173 -23.78 1.14 4.42
CA ALA A 173 -24.55 0.51 3.35
C ALA A 173 -24.92 -0.97 3.66
N THR A 174 -24.04 -1.69 4.35
CA THR A 174 -24.18 -3.13 4.66
C THR A 174 -24.04 -3.42 6.16
N PRO A 175 -24.92 -2.89 7.02
CA PRO A 175 -24.79 -3.03 8.47
C PRO A 175 -24.90 -4.49 8.93
N GLU A 176 -25.53 -5.38 8.13
CA GLU A 176 -25.66 -6.82 8.39
C GLU A 176 -24.39 -7.61 8.04
N ASN A 177 -23.42 -7.02 7.37
CA ASN A 177 -22.15 -7.68 7.09
C ASN A 177 -21.51 -8.17 8.39
N GLU A 178 -21.08 -9.43 8.42
CA GLU A 178 -20.56 -10.09 9.61
C GLU A 178 -19.43 -9.29 10.28
N ARG A 179 -18.52 -8.71 9.50
CA ARG A 179 -17.43 -7.87 10.02
C ARG A 179 -17.99 -6.63 10.70
N CYS A 180 -19.02 -5.99 10.12
CA CYS A 180 -19.67 -4.82 10.69
C CYS A 180 -20.45 -5.14 11.96
N VAL A 181 -21.08 -6.31 12.03
CA VAL A 181 -21.82 -6.77 13.21
C VAL A 181 -20.88 -7.09 14.37
N LYS A 182 -19.77 -7.80 14.10
CA LYS A 182 -18.91 -8.39 15.13
C LYS A 182 -17.76 -7.48 15.59
N PHE A 183 -17.26 -6.56 14.72
CA PHE A 183 -16.01 -5.85 14.98
C PHE A 183 -16.16 -4.34 14.97
N HIS A 184 -15.31 -3.68 15.77
CA HIS A 184 -14.93 -2.29 15.62
C HIS A 184 -13.68 -2.21 14.75
N PHE A 185 -13.54 -1.11 13.99
CA PHE A 185 -12.41 -0.83 13.12
C PHE A 185 -11.69 0.43 13.60
N SER A 186 -10.37 0.43 13.50
CA SER A 186 -9.56 1.65 13.68
C SER A 186 -9.80 2.65 12.54
N GLU A 187 -9.23 3.84 12.67
CA GLU A 187 -8.91 4.65 11.48
C GLU A 187 -8.00 3.84 10.56
N PRO A 188 -8.03 4.11 9.23
CA PRO A 188 -7.18 3.38 8.29
C PRO A 188 -5.70 3.60 8.61
N ILE A 189 -4.92 2.51 8.64
CA ILE A 189 -3.47 2.58 8.82
C ILE A 189 -2.85 3.12 7.53
N VAL A 190 -3.21 2.48 6.41
CA VAL A 190 -2.92 2.90 5.04
C VAL A 190 -4.16 2.71 4.18
N GLU A 191 -4.23 3.42 3.07
CA GLU A 191 -5.31 3.31 2.09
C GLU A 191 -4.74 2.84 0.76
N LEU A 192 -5.35 1.81 0.15
CA LEU A 192 -4.87 1.15 -1.07
C LEU A 192 -5.78 1.46 -2.24
N LEU A 193 -5.19 1.68 -3.40
CA LEU A 193 -5.92 1.72 -4.65
C LEU A 193 -6.37 0.32 -5.07
N GLN A 194 -7.65 0.20 -5.40
CA GLN A 194 -8.18 -0.94 -6.13
C GLN A 194 -8.15 -0.59 -7.62
N LEU A 195 -7.44 -1.38 -8.41
CA LEU A 195 -7.18 -1.09 -9.83
C LEU A 195 -7.79 -2.17 -10.72
N LEU A 196 -8.02 -1.81 -11.97
CA LEU A 196 -8.37 -2.71 -13.05
C LEU A 196 -7.13 -2.95 -13.92
N PHE A 197 -6.63 -4.17 -13.93
CA PHE A 197 -5.52 -4.58 -14.78
C PHE A 197 -6.05 -5.16 -16.09
N VAL A 198 -5.55 -4.69 -17.21
CA VAL A 198 -5.98 -5.05 -18.57
C VAL A 198 -4.80 -5.41 -19.45
N VAL A 199 -5.02 -6.19 -20.49
CA VAL A 199 -4.01 -6.43 -21.53
C VAL A 199 -3.74 -5.13 -22.27
N ASN A 200 -2.46 -4.82 -22.48
CA ASN A 200 -2.04 -3.64 -23.22
C ASN A 200 -2.67 -3.62 -24.61
N GLY A 201 -3.34 -2.51 -24.97
CA GLY A 201 -4.04 -2.38 -26.24
C GLY A 201 -5.39 -3.09 -26.33
N SER A 202 -5.97 -3.58 -25.22
CA SER A 202 -7.31 -4.17 -25.18
C SER A 202 -8.43 -3.22 -25.62
N GLY A 203 -8.19 -1.92 -25.53
CA GLY A 203 -9.20 -0.88 -25.82
C GLY A 203 -10.22 -0.69 -24.70
N LEU A 204 -10.15 -1.42 -23.59
CA LEU A 204 -10.97 -1.17 -22.40
C LEU A 204 -10.50 0.13 -21.74
N THR A 205 -11.45 1.01 -21.47
CA THR A 205 -11.26 2.23 -20.67
C THR A 205 -12.23 2.19 -19.49
N PHE A 206 -11.90 2.93 -18.45
CA PHE A 206 -12.75 3.10 -17.29
C PHE A 206 -12.70 4.57 -16.86
N GLU A 207 -13.72 5.31 -17.17
CA GLU A 207 -13.92 6.71 -16.76
C GLU A 207 -15.16 6.85 -15.88
N GLN A 208 -16.13 5.95 -16.07
CA GLN A 208 -17.37 5.88 -15.31
C GLN A 208 -17.84 4.43 -15.18
N ASP A 209 -18.66 4.16 -14.18
CA ASP A 209 -19.13 2.82 -13.84
C ASP A 209 -19.82 2.08 -15.00
N SER A 210 -20.54 2.81 -15.88
CA SER A 210 -21.21 2.23 -17.05
C SER A 210 -20.25 1.65 -18.10
N ASP A 211 -18.98 2.04 -18.11
CA ASP A 211 -17.99 1.53 -19.08
C ASP A 211 -17.71 0.04 -18.87
N LEU A 212 -17.97 -0.45 -17.64
CA LEU A 212 -17.81 -1.85 -17.29
C LEU A 212 -19.10 -2.68 -17.41
N HIS A 213 -20.25 -2.10 -17.75
CA HIS A 213 -21.48 -2.86 -17.92
C HIS A 213 -21.33 -3.88 -19.05
N GLY A 214 -21.73 -5.12 -18.78
CA GLY A 214 -21.57 -6.27 -19.70
C GLY A 214 -20.15 -6.84 -19.77
N LYS A 215 -19.21 -6.34 -18.96
CA LYS A 215 -17.85 -6.86 -18.87
C LYS A 215 -17.74 -7.98 -17.86
N THR A 216 -16.73 -8.83 -18.06
CA THR A 216 -16.36 -9.88 -17.13
C THR A 216 -15.08 -9.48 -16.40
N LEU A 217 -15.18 -9.31 -15.10
CA LEU A 217 -14.04 -9.06 -14.22
C LEU A 217 -13.55 -10.37 -13.59
N CYS A 218 -12.31 -10.38 -13.14
CA CYS A 218 -11.78 -11.44 -12.31
C CYS A 218 -11.26 -10.90 -10.98
N ARG A 219 -11.62 -11.56 -9.89
CA ARG A 219 -11.06 -11.34 -8.55
C ARG A 219 -11.02 -12.67 -7.80
N PRO A 220 -9.91 -13.06 -7.15
CA PRO A 220 -9.80 -14.38 -6.53
C PRO A 220 -10.89 -14.67 -5.49
N ALA A 221 -11.22 -15.93 -5.31
CA ALA A 221 -12.09 -16.38 -4.22
C ALA A 221 -11.50 -15.96 -2.87
N GLY A 222 -12.35 -15.62 -1.89
CA GLY A 222 -11.91 -15.12 -0.59
C GLY A 222 -11.61 -13.62 -0.52
N TYR A 223 -11.33 -12.97 -1.67
CA TYR A 223 -11.18 -11.52 -1.70
C TYR A 223 -12.55 -10.83 -1.55
N PHE A 224 -12.57 -9.66 -0.92
CA PHE A 224 -13.79 -8.88 -0.75
C PHE A 224 -14.34 -8.40 -2.12
N THR A 225 -15.65 -8.11 -2.16
CA THR A 225 -16.34 -7.65 -3.38
C THR A 225 -17.27 -6.48 -3.12
N PHE A 226 -17.30 -5.97 -1.90
CA PHE A 226 -18.21 -4.89 -1.53
C PHE A 226 -17.97 -3.57 -2.29
N ASP A 227 -16.76 -3.35 -2.80
CA ASP A 227 -16.43 -2.22 -3.67
C ASP A 227 -17.02 -2.33 -5.08
N LEU A 228 -17.31 -3.56 -5.54
CA LEU A 228 -18.00 -3.83 -6.80
C LEU A 228 -19.52 -3.78 -6.65
N ASP A 229 -20.01 -3.85 -5.41
CA ASP A 229 -21.43 -3.96 -5.08
C ASP A 229 -21.84 -2.92 -4.02
N SER A 230 -21.15 -1.78 -4.00
CA SER A 230 -21.51 -0.64 -3.15
C SER A 230 -22.93 -0.15 -3.48
N ALA A 231 -23.49 0.69 -2.61
CA ALA A 231 -24.85 1.24 -2.81
C ALA A 231 -25.03 1.96 -4.15
N GLU A 232 -23.97 2.61 -4.64
CA GLU A 232 -23.97 3.33 -5.92
C GLU A 232 -23.77 2.41 -7.12
N ARG A 233 -22.99 1.32 -6.97
CA ARG A 233 -22.57 0.43 -8.07
C ARG A 233 -23.52 -0.72 -8.33
N GLN A 234 -23.76 -1.53 -7.31
CA GLN A 234 -24.64 -2.72 -7.36
C GLN A 234 -24.36 -3.63 -8.59
N TRP A 235 -23.11 -3.70 -9.03
CA TRP A 235 -22.74 -4.36 -10.28
C TRP A 235 -23.04 -5.86 -10.27
N LEU A 236 -22.76 -6.54 -9.13
CA LEU A 236 -22.98 -7.98 -8.99
C LEU A 236 -24.45 -8.27 -8.69
N THR A 237 -25.06 -7.53 -7.77
CA THR A 237 -26.47 -7.70 -7.40
C THR A 237 -27.43 -7.48 -8.57
N GLN A 238 -27.14 -6.50 -9.46
CA GLN A 238 -27.93 -6.21 -10.65
C GLN A 238 -27.46 -6.94 -11.92
N ASN A 239 -26.44 -7.81 -11.81
CA ASN A 239 -25.83 -8.51 -12.94
C ASN A 239 -25.34 -7.56 -14.06
N LEU A 240 -24.88 -6.35 -13.71
CA LEU A 240 -24.31 -5.39 -14.65
C LEU A 240 -22.89 -5.79 -15.09
N VAL A 241 -22.17 -6.49 -14.22
CA VAL A 241 -20.83 -7.03 -14.44
C VAL A 241 -20.82 -8.50 -14.03
N SER A 242 -20.15 -9.35 -14.81
CA SER A 242 -19.87 -10.74 -14.43
C SER A 242 -18.56 -10.80 -13.64
N LEU A 243 -18.47 -11.73 -12.67
CA LEU A 243 -17.28 -11.88 -11.83
C LEU A 243 -16.80 -13.34 -11.77
N GLU A 244 -15.63 -13.59 -12.35
CA GLU A 244 -14.92 -14.86 -12.21
C GLU A 244 -14.13 -14.91 -10.90
N ARG A 245 -14.17 -16.04 -10.20
CA ARG A 245 -13.61 -16.20 -8.85
C ARG A 245 -12.68 -17.42 -8.73
N PRO A 246 -11.54 -17.48 -9.48
CA PRO A 246 -10.56 -18.55 -9.32
C PRO A 246 -9.85 -18.47 -7.97
N ALA A 247 -8.98 -19.46 -7.69
CA ALA A 247 -8.32 -19.59 -6.39
C ALA A 247 -7.28 -18.48 -6.14
N THR A 248 -6.53 -18.08 -7.17
CA THR A 248 -5.36 -17.20 -7.00
C THR A 248 -5.38 -15.97 -7.93
N PRO A 249 -4.65 -14.89 -7.58
CA PRO A 249 -4.42 -13.78 -8.50
C PRO A 249 -3.79 -14.19 -9.83
N ALA A 250 -2.86 -15.16 -9.82
CA ALA A 250 -2.22 -15.68 -11.02
C ALA A 250 -3.23 -16.36 -11.96
N ASP A 251 -4.21 -17.07 -11.41
CA ASP A 251 -5.28 -17.66 -12.24
C ASP A 251 -6.12 -16.58 -12.92
N CYS A 252 -6.42 -15.46 -12.24
CA CYS A 252 -7.09 -14.31 -12.83
C CYS A 252 -6.30 -13.73 -14.02
N PHE A 253 -4.98 -13.53 -13.87
CA PHE A 253 -4.16 -13.04 -14.96
C PHE A 253 -4.03 -14.06 -16.11
N ASN A 254 -4.05 -15.35 -15.81
CA ASN A 254 -4.13 -16.38 -16.85
C ASN A 254 -5.44 -16.30 -17.65
N LEU A 255 -6.59 -16.08 -17.00
CA LEU A 255 -7.86 -15.85 -17.69
C LEU A 255 -7.80 -14.57 -18.54
N LEU A 256 -7.22 -13.49 -18.00
CA LEU A 256 -7.07 -12.22 -18.69
C LEU A 256 -6.27 -12.34 -19.99
N VAL A 257 -5.08 -12.97 -19.95
CA VAL A 257 -4.24 -13.09 -21.15
C VAL A 257 -4.82 -14.05 -22.21
N ARG A 258 -5.72 -14.97 -21.80
CA ARG A 258 -6.50 -15.80 -22.73
C ARG A 258 -7.74 -15.11 -23.28
N GLY A 259 -8.07 -13.90 -22.82
CA GLY A 259 -9.26 -13.14 -23.22
C GLY A 259 -10.57 -13.73 -22.69
N GLU A 260 -10.53 -14.52 -21.62
CA GLU A 260 -11.70 -15.10 -20.96
C GLU A 260 -12.34 -14.12 -19.98
N VAL A 261 -11.61 -13.09 -19.54
CA VAL A 261 -12.10 -11.96 -18.76
C VAL A 261 -11.58 -10.64 -19.35
N ASP A 262 -12.30 -9.54 -19.14
CA ASP A 262 -11.95 -8.22 -19.67
C ASP A 262 -10.91 -7.51 -18.80
N ALA A 263 -10.98 -7.68 -17.47
CA ALA A 263 -10.03 -7.08 -16.53
C ALA A 263 -9.89 -7.89 -15.23
N VAL A 264 -8.76 -7.70 -14.55
CA VAL A 264 -8.51 -8.22 -13.20
C VAL A 264 -8.61 -7.07 -12.21
N ALA A 265 -9.47 -7.22 -11.20
CA ALA A 265 -9.73 -6.21 -10.17
C ALA A 265 -8.98 -6.57 -8.88
N LEU A 266 -7.87 -5.88 -8.59
CA LEU A 266 -7.01 -6.13 -7.42
C LEU A 266 -6.48 -4.81 -6.84
N ASN A 267 -6.01 -4.85 -5.59
CA ASN A 267 -5.18 -3.75 -5.12
C ASN A 267 -3.86 -3.73 -5.90
N GLU A 268 -3.26 -2.55 -6.01
CA GLU A 268 -2.09 -2.33 -6.85
C GLU A 268 -0.91 -3.22 -6.49
N PHE A 269 -0.64 -3.44 -5.20
CA PHE A 269 0.51 -4.23 -4.75
C PHE A 269 0.38 -5.70 -5.12
N THR A 270 -0.78 -6.29 -4.84
CA THR A 270 -1.07 -7.68 -5.25
C THR A 270 -1.00 -7.82 -6.78
N GLY A 271 -1.56 -6.85 -7.51
CA GLY A 271 -1.50 -6.86 -8.97
C GLY A 271 -0.07 -6.82 -9.51
N TRP A 272 0.73 -5.85 -9.08
CA TRP A 272 2.11 -5.72 -9.54
C TRP A 272 3.02 -6.87 -9.13
N THR A 273 2.89 -7.37 -7.89
CA THR A 273 3.64 -8.56 -7.45
C THR A 273 3.32 -9.75 -8.35
N THR A 274 2.04 -10.02 -8.58
CA THR A 274 1.63 -11.15 -9.42
C THR A 274 2.12 -11.00 -10.86
N LEU A 275 2.02 -9.80 -11.45
CA LEU A 275 2.53 -9.54 -12.80
C LEU A 275 4.04 -9.71 -12.90
N SER A 276 4.78 -9.30 -11.88
CA SER A 276 6.24 -9.48 -11.81
C SER A 276 6.60 -10.97 -11.75
N ASP A 277 5.96 -11.72 -10.85
CA ASP A 277 6.19 -13.16 -10.68
C ASP A 277 5.86 -13.96 -11.93
N MET A 278 4.85 -13.53 -12.70
CA MET A 278 4.43 -14.16 -13.95
C MET A 278 5.20 -13.66 -15.19
N GLY A 279 6.04 -12.64 -15.07
CA GLY A 279 6.72 -12.00 -16.21
C GLY A 279 5.77 -11.29 -17.19
N LEU A 280 4.63 -10.79 -16.71
CA LEU A 280 3.57 -10.21 -17.54
C LEU A 280 3.56 -8.68 -17.55
N ARG A 281 4.50 -8.00 -16.89
CA ARG A 281 4.53 -6.55 -16.75
C ARG A 281 4.52 -5.76 -18.07
N ASN A 282 5.08 -6.33 -19.14
CA ASN A 282 5.06 -5.71 -20.47
C ASN A 282 3.77 -5.97 -21.25
N ALA A 283 2.96 -6.94 -20.83
CA ALA A 283 1.75 -7.36 -21.53
C ALA A 283 0.46 -6.84 -20.87
N VAL A 284 0.51 -6.57 -19.56
CA VAL A 284 -0.63 -6.16 -18.74
C VAL A 284 -0.27 -4.91 -17.95
N ALA A 285 -1.18 -3.96 -17.89
CA ALA A 285 -1.03 -2.74 -17.09
C ALA A 285 -2.35 -2.38 -16.40
N PRO A 286 -2.31 -1.65 -15.28
CA PRO A 286 -3.53 -1.10 -14.69
C PRO A 286 -4.07 0.06 -15.52
N LEU A 287 -5.39 0.23 -15.50
CA LEU A 287 -6.03 1.46 -15.92
C LEU A 287 -5.72 2.58 -14.93
N SER A 288 -5.60 3.80 -15.42
CA SER A 288 -5.25 4.97 -14.61
C SER A 288 -6.34 5.34 -13.59
N GLN A 289 -7.61 5.19 -13.97
CA GLN A 289 -8.74 5.44 -13.08
C GLN A 289 -8.90 4.26 -12.11
N PRO A 290 -8.79 4.47 -10.78
CA PRO A 290 -9.01 3.40 -9.82
C PRO A 290 -10.50 3.05 -9.67
N LEU A 291 -10.78 1.81 -9.30
CA LEU A 291 -12.10 1.39 -8.84
C LEU A 291 -12.50 2.08 -7.55
N GLY A 292 -11.53 2.40 -6.72
CA GLY A 292 -11.73 3.08 -5.45
C GLY A 292 -10.52 2.93 -4.52
N VAL A 293 -10.66 3.49 -3.35
CA VAL A 293 -9.66 3.43 -2.28
C VAL A 293 -10.21 2.59 -1.14
N GLN A 294 -9.39 1.68 -0.59
CA GLN A 294 -9.78 0.80 0.51
C GLN A 294 -8.76 0.87 1.64
N GLY A 295 -9.24 1.20 2.84
CA GLY A 295 -8.41 1.26 4.03
C GLY A 295 -8.06 -0.12 4.59
N LEU A 296 -6.83 -0.27 5.06
CA LEU A 296 -6.40 -1.37 5.92
C LEU A 296 -6.44 -0.93 7.38
N HIS A 297 -7.07 -1.72 8.22
CA HIS A 297 -7.43 -1.36 9.59
C HIS A 297 -6.94 -2.39 10.60
N VAL A 298 -6.78 -1.94 11.84
CA VAL A 298 -6.87 -2.82 13.02
C VAL A 298 -8.33 -3.08 13.32
N ILE A 299 -8.66 -4.30 13.69
CA ILE A 299 -10.01 -4.66 14.16
C ILE A 299 -9.97 -5.25 15.56
N ILE A 300 -11.08 -5.09 16.27
CA ILE A 300 -11.28 -5.63 17.62
C ILE A 300 -12.73 -6.08 17.78
N SER A 301 -12.95 -7.21 18.46
CA SER A 301 -14.31 -7.72 18.70
C SER A 301 -15.14 -6.73 19.53
N LYS A 302 -16.40 -6.53 19.15
CA LYS A 302 -17.38 -5.76 19.93
C LYS A 302 -17.71 -6.44 21.26
N LYS A 303 -17.42 -7.73 21.41
CA LYS A 303 -17.55 -8.48 22.66
C LYS A 303 -16.37 -8.25 23.61
N HIS A 304 -15.30 -7.59 23.16
CA HIS A 304 -14.12 -7.36 23.98
C HIS A 304 -14.42 -6.28 25.02
N TRP A 305 -14.25 -6.58 26.32
CA TRP A 305 -14.64 -5.68 27.40
C TRP A 305 -13.88 -4.34 27.46
N ARG A 306 -12.66 -4.27 26.88
CA ARG A 306 -11.86 -3.05 26.69
C ARG A 306 -11.78 -2.63 25.24
N GLY A 307 -12.58 -3.19 24.33
CA GLY A 307 -12.40 -3.04 22.89
C GLY A 307 -12.34 -1.58 22.42
N THR A 308 -13.29 -0.77 22.86
CA THR A 308 -13.32 0.65 22.51
C THR A 308 -12.14 1.43 23.13
N THR A 309 -11.67 1.06 24.34
CA THR A 309 -10.53 1.69 24.99
C THR A 309 -9.23 1.39 24.24
N HIS A 310 -9.00 0.14 23.84
CA HIS A 310 -7.83 -0.25 23.09
C HIS A 310 -7.83 0.40 21.70
N LEU A 311 -8.98 0.41 21.03
CA LEU A 311 -9.12 1.03 19.73
C LEU A 311 -8.88 2.55 19.77
N TYR A 312 -9.46 3.21 20.78
CA TYR A 312 -9.25 4.65 20.95
C TYR A 312 -7.77 5.00 21.23
N ARG A 313 -7.10 4.20 22.07
CA ARG A 313 -5.68 4.32 22.34
C ARG A 313 -4.86 4.16 21.06
N PHE A 314 -5.12 3.10 20.29
CA PHE A 314 -4.44 2.86 19.02
C PHE A 314 -4.66 4.02 18.04
N ASN A 315 -5.89 4.48 17.85
CA ASN A 315 -6.21 5.59 16.96
C ASN A 315 -5.50 6.89 17.38
N ALA A 316 -5.36 7.16 18.68
CA ALA A 316 -4.63 8.33 19.17
C ALA A 316 -3.13 8.24 18.81
N GLY A 317 -2.52 7.06 18.98
CA GLY A 317 -1.13 6.83 18.58
C GLY A 317 -0.94 6.89 17.07
N LEU A 318 -1.86 6.30 16.31
CA LEU A 318 -1.84 6.36 14.84
C LEU A 318 -1.97 7.81 14.33
N ALA A 319 -2.84 8.62 14.94
CA ALA A 319 -2.98 10.02 14.59
C ALA A 319 -1.67 10.80 14.86
N ALA A 320 -1.07 10.61 16.03
CA ALA A 320 0.21 11.23 16.37
C ALA A 320 1.34 10.78 15.43
N LEU A 321 1.36 9.50 15.06
CA LEU A 321 2.33 8.97 14.10
C LEU A 321 2.16 9.61 12.71
N LYS A 322 0.92 9.73 12.20
CA LYS A 322 0.61 10.34 10.91
C LYS A 322 0.95 11.84 10.83
N GLU A 323 1.01 12.52 11.97
CA GLU A 323 1.46 13.91 12.06
C GLU A 323 2.99 14.04 12.17
N SER A 324 3.71 12.94 12.31
CA SER A 324 5.16 12.89 12.43
C SER A 324 5.83 12.50 11.12
N ALA A 325 7.09 12.93 10.93
CA ALA A 325 7.90 12.49 9.78
C ALA A 325 8.14 10.96 9.75
N ARG A 326 8.03 10.27 10.90
CA ARG A 326 8.27 8.83 11.01
C ARG A 326 7.28 7.99 10.19
N TYR A 327 6.03 8.44 10.04
CA TYR A 327 5.05 7.78 9.18
C TYR A 327 5.55 7.74 7.74
N ASP A 328 5.93 8.91 7.21
CA ASP A 328 6.40 9.05 5.83
C ASP A 328 7.70 8.29 5.58
N GLU A 329 8.62 8.28 6.56
CA GLU A 329 9.87 7.52 6.50
C GLU A 329 9.62 6.02 6.38
N ILE A 330 8.73 5.46 7.22
CA ILE A 330 8.36 4.05 7.18
C ILE A 330 7.73 3.71 5.82
N VAL A 331 6.71 4.47 5.41
CA VAL A 331 6.00 4.24 4.15
C VAL A 331 6.96 4.32 2.96
N SER A 332 7.75 5.39 2.85
CA SER A 332 8.66 5.60 1.72
C SER A 332 9.71 4.51 1.60
N ARG A 333 10.28 4.07 2.73
CA ARG A 333 11.28 2.99 2.77
C ARG A 333 10.70 1.67 2.28
N HIS A 334 9.51 1.28 2.75
CA HIS A 334 8.86 0.04 2.32
C HIS A 334 8.43 0.08 0.86
N LEU A 335 7.95 1.24 0.38
CA LEU A 335 7.61 1.43 -1.03
C LEU A 335 8.85 1.34 -1.92
N GLY A 336 9.98 1.94 -1.50
CA GLY A 336 11.25 1.80 -2.21
C GLY A 336 11.63 0.33 -2.41
N VAL A 337 11.65 -0.46 -1.32
CA VAL A 337 11.94 -1.90 -1.40
C VAL A 337 10.94 -2.65 -2.29
N PHE A 338 9.66 -2.28 -2.22
CA PHE A 338 8.63 -2.91 -3.04
C PHE A 338 8.89 -2.68 -4.53
N TRP A 339 9.06 -1.43 -4.93
CA TRP A 339 9.26 -1.08 -6.33
C TRP A 339 10.57 -1.63 -6.90
N ASP A 340 11.64 -1.69 -6.09
CA ASP A 340 12.90 -2.33 -6.48
C ASP A 340 12.74 -3.83 -6.75
N ARG A 341 11.85 -4.51 -6.04
CA ARG A 341 11.61 -5.95 -6.23
C ARG A 341 10.71 -6.27 -7.43
N VAL A 342 9.72 -5.44 -7.70
CA VAL A 342 8.77 -5.69 -8.78
C VAL A 342 9.20 -5.06 -10.11
N ASN A 343 10.16 -4.15 -10.14
CA ASN A 343 10.76 -3.54 -11.33
C ASN A 343 11.88 -4.39 -11.91
#